data_4ac688ba0caebf0115ae9e85a67d0aa7
#
_entry.id   4ac688ba0caebf0115ae9e85a67d0aa7
#
_cell.length_a   1.000
_cell.length_b   1.000
_cell.length_c   1.000
_cell.angle_alpha   90.00
_cell.angle_beta   90.00
_cell.angle_gamma   90.00
#
_symmetry.space_group_name_H-M   'P 1'
#
loop_
_entity.id
_entity.type
_entity.pdbx_description
1 polymer ?
#
loop_
_entity_poly.entity_id
_entity_poly.type
_entity_poly.pdbx_seq_one_letter_code
_entity_poly.pdbx_strand_id
1 'polypeptide(L)'
;MTYLASQKESVEKLRKKFLKTLGDNYIVGSNTEVSSFYGKSFMFDIVIFKNNEVVAGILVKNFCLSVRLICKPDQYINVFKDAGLRCGILYLGKDDEFYLWTDGNWSYQNVDFDGIVNSLKDNRPVGEPILIDDLAVEILSLLPDKLDDVECHHKIELLFKEGNVNMDKLNGYISFNSVAEDIFFKALLPQKRISKACRYTSLQSLFLLLKDKKHCMCSLTCMNDKGETSYADNYVGNGAYAENYQILEENNNCYILSCCADSKQDDLTMWRLYGCDAKGVCLRYKVNEKLVDNKSFFFAPVSYGSSEKEHLELEFINNILNWTKNGWRFKLNRWHIWKHFFKSYLFKDENEIRLLYVHNNDIEIEKCWIMDSKNSIASRLCLFDIDKDIFPLKVYSAIIGPNCNQQASNVAQFNYMNMQQKVIPFNRWNEAIVASKIRDYR
;
A
#
# COMPACT_ATOMS: atom_id res chain seq x y z
N MET A 1 20.51 34.23 -1.74
CA MET A 1 19.26 33.53 -2.10
C MET A 1 19.38 32.09 -1.64
N THR A 2 18.35 31.59 -0.96
CA THR A 2 18.32 30.18 -0.54
C THR A 2 18.15 29.28 -1.77
N TYR A 3 18.67 28.06 -1.74
CA TYR A 3 18.55 27.04 -2.79
C TYR A 3 17.10 26.89 -3.31
N LEU A 4 16.11 26.88 -2.41
CA LEU A 4 14.67 26.80 -2.72
C LEU A 4 14.16 27.99 -3.56
N ALA A 5 14.64 29.21 -3.32
CA ALA A 5 14.24 30.39 -4.09
C ALA A 5 14.78 30.29 -5.54
N SER A 6 16.01 29.86 -5.71
CA SER A 6 16.63 29.61 -7.01
C SER A 6 15.94 28.48 -7.80
N GLN A 7 15.49 27.42 -7.12
CA GLN A 7 14.75 26.33 -7.79
C GLN A 7 13.37 26.79 -8.27
N LYS A 8 12.61 27.54 -7.45
CA LYS A 8 11.32 28.10 -7.84
C LYS A 8 11.43 29.03 -9.06
N GLU A 9 12.47 29.84 -9.12
CA GLU A 9 12.71 30.71 -10.27
C GLU A 9 12.98 29.92 -11.55
N SER A 10 13.79 28.84 -11.46
CA SER A 10 14.06 27.94 -12.58
C SER A 10 12.81 27.21 -13.06
N VAL A 11 11.97 26.75 -12.13
CA VAL A 11 10.68 26.09 -12.45
C VAL A 11 9.78 27.05 -13.22
N GLU A 12 9.62 28.28 -12.76
CA GLU A 12 8.72 29.24 -13.41
C GLU A 12 9.24 29.72 -14.76
N LYS A 13 10.56 29.88 -14.91
CA LYS A 13 11.21 30.21 -16.17
C LYS A 13 10.97 29.09 -17.21
N LEU A 14 11.19 27.84 -16.80
CA LEU A 14 11.02 26.68 -17.66
C LEU A 14 9.54 26.49 -18.03
N ARG A 15 8.63 26.63 -17.08
CA ARG A 15 7.19 26.56 -17.29
C ARG A 15 6.72 27.56 -18.36
N LYS A 16 7.15 28.82 -18.25
CA LYS A 16 6.84 29.86 -19.26
C LYS A 16 7.37 29.50 -20.64
N LYS A 17 8.56 28.92 -20.71
CA LYS A 17 9.17 28.49 -21.98
C LYS A 17 8.30 27.40 -22.65
N PHE A 18 7.83 26.39 -21.89
CA PHE A 18 6.94 25.34 -22.41
C PHE A 18 5.59 25.92 -22.86
N LEU A 19 4.95 26.77 -22.05
CA LEU A 19 3.66 27.39 -22.38
C LEU A 19 3.74 28.18 -23.70
N LYS A 20 4.85 28.86 -23.94
CA LYS A 20 5.04 29.64 -25.19
C LYS A 20 5.23 28.73 -26.42
N THR A 21 5.79 27.51 -26.23
CA THR A 21 6.26 26.68 -27.36
C THR A 21 5.30 25.55 -27.72
N LEU A 22 4.54 25.01 -26.75
CA LEU A 22 3.70 23.84 -26.97
C LEU A 22 2.34 24.18 -27.61
N GLY A 23 1.82 25.40 -27.42
CA GLY A 23 0.52 25.85 -27.94
C GLY A 23 -0.68 25.43 -27.07
N ASP A 24 -1.88 25.80 -27.52
CA ASP A 24 -3.11 25.79 -26.72
C ASP A 24 -3.63 24.40 -26.34
N ASN A 25 -3.18 23.35 -27.02
CA ASN A 25 -3.58 21.96 -26.72
C ASN A 25 -2.84 21.36 -25.53
N TYR A 26 -1.91 22.11 -24.93
CA TYR A 26 -1.12 21.66 -23.79
C TYR A 26 -1.35 22.52 -22.57
N ILE A 27 -1.49 21.86 -21.42
CA ILE A 27 -1.54 22.52 -20.11
C ILE A 27 -0.24 22.20 -19.37
N VAL A 28 0.41 23.24 -18.82
CA VAL A 28 1.66 23.10 -18.08
C VAL A 28 1.40 23.45 -16.62
N GLY A 29 1.24 22.44 -15.78
CA GLY A 29 1.08 22.56 -14.34
C GLY A 29 2.42 22.67 -13.61
N SER A 30 2.44 23.29 -12.44
CA SER A 30 3.61 23.31 -11.57
C SER A 30 3.27 22.73 -10.20
N ASN A 31 4.22 22.03 -9.56
CA ASN A 31 4.03 21.32 -8.29
C ASN A 31 2.79 20.41 -8.33
N THR A 32 2.72 19.58 -9.36
CA THR A 32 1.56 18.75 -9.63
C THR A 32 1.83 17.30 -9.23
N GLU A 33 0.86 16.72 -8.56
CA GLU A 33 0.86 15.30 -8.19
C GLU A 33 0.40 14.44 -9.37
N VAL A 34 1.14 13.37 -9.63
CA VAL A 34 0.82 12.36 -10.65
C VAL A 34 0.73 11.01 -9.98
N SER A 35 -0.38 10.33 -10.15
CA SER A 35 -0.55 8.96 -9.65
C SER A 35 0.37 8.00 -10.42
N SER A 36 1.12 7.19 -9.68
CA SER A 36 2.07 6.24 -10.25
C SER A 36 1.39 5.08 -10.96
N PHE A 37 2.21 4.33 -11.69
CA PHE A 37 1.83 3.04 -12.28
C PHE A 37 1.26 2.05 -11.26
N TYR A 38 1.68 2.15 -10.00
CA TYR A 38 1.27 1.29 -8.89
C TYR A 38 0.37 2.02 -7.88
N GLY A 39 -0.25 3.12 -8.27
CA GLY A 39 -1.13 3.89 -7.41
C GLY A 39 -0.42 4.75 -6.35
N LYS A 40 0.91 4.86 -6.40
CA LYS A 40 1.66 5.83 -5.61
C LYS A 40 1.56 7.20 -6.26
N SER A 41 1.60 8.25 -5.45
CA SER A 41 1.62 9.62 -5.95
C SER A 41 3.03 10.17 -5.97
N PHE A 42 3.39 10.81 -7.08
CA PHE A 42 4.68 11.48 -7.24
C PHE A 42 4.47 12.96 -7.54
N MET A 43 5.22 13.80 -6.82
CA MET A 43 5.22 15.24 -7.06
C MET A 43 6.28 15.59 -8.10
N PHE A 44 5.85 16.23 -9.18
CA PHE A 44 6.76 16.79 -10.18
C PHE A 44 6.77 18.31 -10.12
N ASP A 45 7.96 18.90 -10.32
CA ASP A 45 8.11 20.35 -10.37
C ASP A 45 7.27 20.97 -11.50
N ILE A 46 7.19 20.28 -12.64
CA ILE A 46 6.31 20.63 -13.75
C ILE A 46 5.70 19.35 -14.33
N VAL A 47 4.40 19.42 -14.66
CA VAL A 47 3.69 18.35 -15.39
C VAL A 47 3.09 18.94 -16.65
N ILE A 48 3.25 18.25 -17.77
CA ILE A 48 2.70 18.64 -19.07
C ILE A 48 1.53 17.70 -19.37
N PHE A 49 0.36 18.29 -19.60
CA PHE A 49 -0.84 17.59 -20.00
C PHE A 49 -1.16 17.89 -21.47
N LYS A 50 -1.74 16.93 -22.17
CA LYS A 50 -2.34 17.06 -23.47
C LYS A 50 -3.72 16.41 -23.43
N ASN A 51 -4.77 17.13 -23.77
CA ASN A 51 -6.16 16.64 -23.68
C ASN A 51 -6.52 16.08 -22.28
N ASN A 52 -6.09 16.75 -21.22
CA ASN A 52 -6.25 16.37 -19.81
C ASN A 52 -5.48 15.10 -19.37
N GLU A 53 -4.62 14.55 -20.21
CA GLU A 53 -3.79 13.40 -19.85
C GLU A 53 -2.32 13.83 -19.65
N VAL A 54 -1.65 13.22 -18.69
CA VAL A 54 -0.23 13.52 -18.40
C VAL A 54 0.65 12.93 -19.49
N VAL A 55 1.39 13.79 -20.20
CA VAL A 55 2.34 13.35 -21.24
C VAL A 55 3.80 13.39 -20.77
N ALA A 56 4.12 14.23 -19.80
CA ALA A 56 5.46 14.27 -19.22
C ALA A 56 5.47 14.81 -17.79
N GLY A 57 6.40 14.29 -16.99
CA GLY A 57 6.79 14.84 -15.70
C GLY A 57 8.21 15.42 -15.76
N ILE A 58 8.43 16.54 -15.13
CA ILE A 58 9.73 17.24 -15.13
C ILE A 58 10.20 17.45 -13.70
N LEU A 59 11.39 17.00 -13.42
CA LEU A 59 12.12 17.30 -12.20
C LEU A 59 13.17 18.38 -12.48
N VAL A 60 13.10 19.48 -11.74
CA VAL A 60 14.03 20.59 -11.85
C VAL A 60 15.06 20.52 -10.72
N LYS A 61 16.34 20.51 -11.04
CA LYS A 61 17.42 20.47 -10.06
C LYS A 61 18.44 21.58 -10.33
N ASN A 62 18.80 22.32 -9.28
CA ASN A 62 19.78 23.38 -9.34
C ASN A 62 21.07 22.95 -8.64
N PHE A 63 21.68 21.85 -9.09
CA PHE A 63 22.94 21.36 -8.55
C PHE A 63 24.14 22.14 -9.08
N CYS A 64 25.20 22.23 -8.24
CA CYS A 64 26.55 22.59 -8.73
C CYS A 64 27.20 21.35 -9.38
N LEU A 65 28.11 21.55 -10.34
CA LEU A 65 28.91 20.50 -10.95
C LEU A 65 29.56 19.52 -9.94
N SER A 66 29.95 20.00 -8.76
CA SER A 66 30.50 19.16 -7.69
C SER A 66 29.51 18.14 -7.12
N VAL A 67 28.21 18.39 -7.21
CA VAL A 67 27.15 17.47 -6.75
C VAL A 67 26.77 16.46 -7.85
N ARG A 68 27.09 16.71 -9.11
CA ARG A 68 26.90 15.78 -10.23
C ARG A 68 27.64 14.45 -10.04
N LEU A 69 28.76 14.46 -9.36
CA LEU A 69 29.52 13.23 -9.04
C LEU A 69 28.77 12.32 -8.05
N ILE A 70 27.82 12.87 -7.29
CA ILE A 70 27.07 12.16 -6.26
C ILE A 70 25.67 11.80 -6.75
N CYS A 71 25.02 12.66 -7.55
CA CYS A 71 23.65 12.48 -8.05
C CYS A 71 23.68 12.21 -9.56
N LYS A 72 23.75 10.95 -9.96
CA LYS A 72 23.67 10.57 -11.38
C LYS A 72 22.23 10.73 -11.89
N PRO A 73 22.01 11.20 -13.13
CA PRO A 73 20.67 11.28 -13.73
C PRO A 73 19.88 9.97 -13.62
N ASP A 74 20.53 8.83 -13.80
CA ASP A 74 19.90 7.50 -13.74
C ASP A 74 19.14 7.20 -12.42
N GLN A 75 19.47 7.90 -11.34
CA GLN A 75 18.75 7.76 -10.06
C GLN A 75 17.29 8.24 -10.14
N TYR A 76 16.96 9.08 -11.13
CA TYR A 76 15.61 9.62 -11.31
C TYR A 76 14.76 8.83 -12.30
N ILE A 77 15.37 7.90 -13.08
CA ILE A 77 14.65 7.09 -14.07
C ILE A 77 13.49 6.31 -13.42
N ASN A 78 13.75 5.72 -12.27
CA ASN A 78 12.74 4.95 -11.56
C ASN A 78 11.50 5.77 -11.19
N VAL A 79 11.69 7.05 -10.84
CA VAL A 79 10.57 7.95 -10.52
C VAL A 79 9.63 8.11 -11.72
N PHE A 80 10.19 8.31 -12.92
CA PHE A 80 9.41 8.45 -14.15
C PHE A 80 8.76 7.14 -14.58
N LYS A 81 9.52 6.05 -14.49
CA LYS A 81 9.03 4.70 -14.78
C LYS A 81 7.87 4.32 -13.87
N ASP A 82 8.01 4.58 -12.57
CA ASP A 82 7.01 4.24 -11.57
C ASP A 82 5.77 5.11 -11.67
N ALA A 83 5.95 6.39 -12.00
CA ALA A 83 4.83 7.27 -12.31
C ALA A 83 4.09 6.86 -13.60
N GLY A 84 4.60 5.85 -14.34
CA GLY A 84 4.00 5.38 -15.57
C GLY A 84 4.05 6.40 -16.69
N LEU A 85 5.04 7.31 -16.66
CA LEU A 85 5.18 8.35 -17.66
C LEU A 85 5.89 7.80 -18.90
N ARG A 86 5.42 8.18 -20.08
CA ARG A 86 6.14 7.90 -21.34
C ARG A 86 7.36 8.77 -21.50
N CYS A 87 7.35 9.94 -20.90
CA CYS A 87 8.40 10.92 -21.03
C CYS A 87 8.70 11.51 -19.65
N GLY A 88 9.93 11.33 -19.20
CA GLY A 88 10.47 11.94 -17.99
C GLY A 88 11.59 12.91 -18.35
N ILE A 89 11.60 14.09 -17.75
CA ILE A 89 12.59 15.12 -18.04
C ILE A 89 13.27 15.52 -16.73
N LEU A 90 14.58 15.40 -16.69
CA LEU A 90 15.39 16.01 -15.65
C LEU A 90 16.03 17.28 -16.24
N TYR A 91 15.74 18.43 -15.66
CA TYR A 91 16.32 19.70 -16.03
C TYR A 91 17.31 20.19 -14.98
N LEU A 92 18.53 20.45 -15.37
CA LEU A 92 19.58 21.03 -14.54
C LEU A 92 19.66 22.54 -14.80
N GLY A 93 18.98 23.30 -13.96
CA GLY A 93 18.73 24.73 -14.22
C GLY A 93 19.97 25.61 -14.20
N LYS A 94 21.11 25.20 -13.60
CA LYS A 94 22.36 25.95 -13.62
C LYS A 94 23.13 25.84 -14.92
N ASP A 95 23.03 24.69 -15.54
CA ASP A 95 23.80 24.36 -16.76
C ASP A 95 22.93 24.46 -18.02
N ASP A 96 21.61 24.73 -17.84
CA ASP A 96 20.58 24.71 -18.89
C ASP A 96 20.54 23.40 -19.68
N GLU A 97 20.81 22.28 -18.98
CA GLU A 97 20.88 20.96 -19.56
C GLU A 97 19.63 20.17 -19.31
N PHE A 98 19.19 19.43 -20.34
CA PHE A 98 18.05 18.54 -20.28
C PHE A 98 18.47 17.09 -20.50
N TYR A 99 17.95 16.24 -19.67
CA TYR A 99 18.05 14.79 -19.81
C TYR A 99 16.65 14.22 -20.01
N LEU A 100 16.45 13.65 -21.19
CA LEU A 100 15.19 13.02 -21.59
C LEU A 100 15.27 11.52 -21.35
N TRP A 101 14.30 11.00 -20.65
CA TRP A 101 13.99 9.59 -20.57
C TRP A 101 12.67 9.32 -21.31
N THR A 102 12.64 8.29 -22.15
CA THR A 102 11.43 7.83 -22.81
C THR A 102 11.20 6.37 -22.48
N ASP A 103 9.93 5.98 -22.47
CA ASP A 103 9.51 4.60 -22.22
C ASP A 103 10.22 3.63 -23.20
N GLY A 104 10.76 2.54 -22.64
CA GLY A 104 11.59 1.57 -23.38
C GLY A 104 13.08 1.91 -23.45
N ASN A 105 13.51 3.07 -22.98
CA ASN A 105 14.91 3.44 -22.86
C ASN A 105 15.35 3.45 -21.39
N TRP A 106 16.39 2.70 -21.06
CA TRP A 106 16.89 2.53 -19.68
C TRP A 106 17.94 3.57 -19.28
N SER A 107 18.26 4.51 -20.18
CA SER A 107 19.22 5.58 -19.93
C SER A 107 18.66 6.92 -20.36
N TYR A 108 19.15 7.99 -19.73
CA TYR A 108 18.86 9.33 -20.20
C TYR A 108 19.60 9.65 -21.49
N GLN A 109 18.92 10.37 -22.36
CA GLN A 109 19.53 11.05 -23.50
C GLN A 109 19.71 12.53 -23.15
N ASN A 110 20.88 13.07 -23.34
CA ASN A 110 21.11 14.52 -23.29
C ASN A 110 20.52 15.12 -24.58
N VAL A 111 19.55 16.01 -24.44
CA VAL A 111 18.85 16.64 -25.56
C VAL A 111 18.71 18.14 -25.31
N ASP A 112 18.57 18.90 -26.39
CA ASP A 112 18.21 20.30 -26.30
C ASP A 112 16.68 20.48 -26.05
N PHE A 113 16.27 21.72 -25.82
CA PHE A 113 14.86 22.03 -25.58
C PHE A 113 13.97 21.68 -26.76
N ASP A 114 14.44 21.85 -27.99
CA ASP A 114 13.68 21.55 -29.21
C ASP A 114 13.51 20.04 -29.37
N GLY A 115 14.51 19.24 -29.04
CA GLY A 115 14.43 17.79 -28.98
C GLY A 115 13.35 17.30 -27.98
N ILE A 116 13.27 17.97 -26.82
CA ILE A 116 12.18 17.68 -25.87
C ILE A 116 10.80 18.03 -26.44
N VAL A 117 10.65 19.22 -26.98
CA VAL A 117 9.39 19.66 -27.59
C VAL A 117 8.95 18.73 -28.71
N ASN A 118 9.88 18.27 -29.53
CA ASN A 118 9.59 17.30 -30.59
C ASN A 118 9.15 15.95 -30.00
N SER A 119 9.80 15.46 -28.97
CA SER A 119 9.40 14.22 -28.28
C SER A 119 8.03 14.31 -27.64
N LEU A 120 7.65 15.48 -27.09
CA LEU A 120 6.31 15.73 -26.55
C LEU A 120 5.23 15.84 -27.62
N LYS A 121 5.58 16.31 -28.80
CA LYS A 121 4.69 16.42 -29.97
C LYS A 121 4.56 15.11 -30.74
N ASP A 122 5.56 14.23 -30.59
CA ASP A 122 5.59 12.95 -31.29
C ASP A 122 4.52 12.02 -30.67
N ASN A 123 3.34 12.06 -31.28
CA ASN A 123 2.24 11.17 -30.94
C ASN A 123 2.59 9.79 -31.53
N ARG A 124 3.21 8.93 -30.76
CA ARG A 124 3.20 7.50 -31.10
C ARG A 124 1.77 7.02 -30.97
N PRO A 125 1.09 6.63 -32.05
CA PRO A 125 -0.26 6.11 -31.90
C PRO A 125 -0.18 4.84 -31.08
N VAL A 126 -0.91 4.78 -29.97
CA VAL A 126 -1.30 3.51 -29.42
C VAL A 126 -2.11 2.82 -30.50
N GLY A 127 -1.88 1.55 -30.75
CA GLY A 127 -2.61 0.79 -31.74
C GLY A 127 -4.13 0.88 -31.54
N GLU A 128 -4.89 0.30 -32.44
CA GLU A 128 -6.34 0.29 -32.33
C GLU A 128 -6.81 -0.15 -30.95
N PRO A 129 -7.91 0.41 -30.43
CA PRO A 129 -8.48 0.01 -29.15
C PRO A 129 -8.72 -1.52 -29.13
N ILE A 130 -8.31 -2.17 -28.07
CA ILE A 130 -8.61 -3.59 -27.87
C ILE A 130 -10.07 -3.66 -27.39
N LEU A 131 -10.86 -4.58 -27.96
CA LEU A 131 -12.19 -4.86 -27.46
C LEU A 131 -12.08 -5.44 -26.03
N ILE A 132 -13.02 -5.03 -25.16
CA ILE A 132 -12.98 -5.45 -23.75
C ILE A 132 -13.08 -6.97 -23.61
N ASP A 133 -13.88 -7.62 -24.47
CA ASP A 133 -14.02 -9.08 -24.47
C ASP A 133 -12.72 -9.79 -24.87
N ASP A 134 -12.02 -9.27 -25.89
CA ASP A 134 -10.72 -9.81 -26.31
C ASP A 134 -9.67 -9.61 -25.21
N LEU A 135 -9.69 -8.45 -24.54
CA LEU A 135 -8.83 -8.17 -23.40
C LEU A 135 -9.09 -9.15 -22.25
N ALA A 136 -10.36 -9.43 -21.96
CA ALA A 136 -10.75 -10.39 -20.92
C ALA A 136 -10.14 -11.78 -21.20
N VAL A 137 -10.31 -12.29 -22.43
CA VAL A 137 -9.76 -13.57 -22.84
C VAL A 137 -8.23 -13.61 -22.67
N GLU A 138 -7.55 -12.54 -23.09
CA GLU A 138 -6.09 -12.49 -22.97
C GLU A 138 -5.60 -12.44 -21.52
N ILE A 139 -6.20 -11.59 -20.71
CA ILE A 139 -5.79 -11.48 -19.30
C ILE A 139 -6.11 -12.78 -18.53
N LEU A 140 -7.27 -13.39 -18.78
CA LEU A 140 -7.62 -14.66 -18.16
C LEU A 140 -6.70 -15.80 -18.59
N SER A 141 -6.18 -15.77 -19.83
CA SER A 141 -5.20 -16.76 -20.29
C SER A 141 -3.86 -16.72 -19.56
N LEU A 142 -3.57 -15.62 -18.82
CA LEU A 142 -2.39 -15.48 -18.00
C LEU A 142 -2.56 -16.09 -16.59
N LEU A 143 -3.79 -16.49 -16.23
CA LEU A 143 -4.09 -17.07 -14.92
C LEU A 143 -3.43 -18.46 -14.83
N PRO A 144 -2.61 -18.73 -13.80
CA PRO A 144 -2.02 -20.05 -13.61
C PRO A 144 -3.09 -21.14 -13.41
N ASP A 145 -2.94 -22.31 -14.05
CA ASP A 145 -3.90 -23.41 -13.98
C ASP A 145 -4.34 -23.79 -12.56
N LYS A 146 -3.44 -23.70 -11.60
CA LYS A 146 -3.71 -24.00 -10.19
C LYS A 146 -4.54 -22.93 -9.46
N LEU A 147 -4.63 -21.71 -10.00
CA LEU A 147 -5.49 -20.61 -9.52
C LEU A 147 -6.78 -20.52 -10.33
N ASP A 148 -6.84 -21.15 -11.48
CA ASP A 148 -8.00 -21.12 -12.37
C ASP A 148 -9.12 -22.01 -11.82
N ASP A 149 -9.56 -21.72 -10.58
CA ASP A 149 -10.82 -22.27 -10.09
C ASP A 149 -12.00 -21.45 -10.68
N VAL A 150 -13.14 -22.12 -10.81
CA VAL A 150 -14.35 -21.56 -11.45
C VAL A 150 -14.79 -20.25 -10.79
N GLU A 151 -14.56 -20.11 -9.49
CA GLU A 151 -14.98 -18.91 -8.73
C GLU A 151 -14.03 -17.73 -8.97
N CYS A 152 -12.73 -17.94 -8.94
CA CYS A 152 -11.71 -16.93 -9.21
C CYS A 152 -11.81 -16.44 -10.66
N HIS A 153 -11.84 -17.38 -11.61
CA HIS A 153 -12.00 -17.08 -13.03
C HIS A 153 -13.23 -16.21 -13.29
N HIS A 154 -14.39 -16.65 -12.84
CA HIS A 154 -15.65 -15.95 -13.05
C HIS A 154 -15.67 -14.56 -12.42
N LYS A 155 -15.10 -14.39 -11.21
CA LYS A 155 -14.99 -13.08 -10.57
C LYS A 155 -14.15 -12.11 -11.38
N ILE A 156 -13.00 -12.57 -11.92
CA ILE A 156 -12.12 -11.73 -12.73
C ILE A 156 -12.79 -11.41 -14.08
N GLU A 157 -13.41 -12.39 -14.75
CA GLU A 157 -14.14 -12.19 -16.00
C GLU A 157 -15.21 -11.10 -15.87
N LEU A 158 -15.98 -11.12 -14.78
CA LEU A 158 -17.01 -10.12 -14.51
C LEU A 158 -16.49 -8.68 -14.38
N LEU A 159 -15.20 -8.47 -14.20
CA LEU A 159 -14.60 -7.13 -14.12
C LEU A 159 -14.41 -6.49 -15.50
N PHE A 160 -14.29 -7.30 -16.56
CA PHE A 160 -14.13 -6.82 -17.93
C PHE A 160 -15.48 -6.39 -18.51
N LYS A 161 -15.98 -5.26 -18.02
CA LYS A 161 -17.25 -4.62 -18.47
C LYS A 161 -17.01 -3.14 -18.72
N GLU A 162 -17.84 -2.58 -19.58
CA GLU A 162 -17.89 -1.14 -19.80
C GLU A 162 -18.10 -0.39 -18.47
N GLY A 163 -17.31 0.64 -18.21
CA GLY A 163 -17.31 1.40 -16.95
C GLY A 163 -16.38 0.86 -15.86
N ASN A 164 -15.95 -0.40 -15.92
CA ASN A 164 -14.92 -0.94 -15.02
C ASN A 164 -13.51 -0.78 -15.59
N VAL A 165 -13.35 -0.84 -16.90
CA VAL A 165 -12.09 -0.74 -17.62
C VAL A 165 -11.90 0.66 -18.16
N ASN A 166 -10.78 1.27 -17.81
CA ASN A 166 -10.34 2.57 -18.31
C ASN A 166 -9.20 2.36 -19.32
N MET A 167 -9.31 3.01 -20.48
CA MET A 167 -8.29 2.99 -21.53
C MET A 167 -7.71 4.38 -21.72
N ASP A 168 -6.49 4.59 -21.29
CA ASP A 168 -5.71 5.81 -21.52
C ASP A 168 -4.97 5.69 -22.86
N LYS A 169 -5.58 6.23 -23.91
CA LYS A 169 -5.06 6.16 -25.30
C LYS A 169 -3.75 6.91 -25.48
N LEU A 170 -3.50 7.96 -24.68
CA LEU A 170 -2.29 8.76 -24.81
C LEU A 170 -1.08 8.03 -24.29
N ASN A 171 -1.23 7.38 -23.13
CA ASN A 171 -0.14 6.68 -22.47
C ASN A 171 -0.13 5.18 -22.79
N GLY A 172 -1.16 4.66 -23.44
CA GLY A 172 -1.28 3.23 -23.78
C GLY A 172 -1.51 2.37 -22.55
N TYR A 173 -2.23 2.88 -21.56
CA TYR A 173 -2.52 2.11 -20.35
C TYR A 173 -3.98 1.67 -20.31
N ILE A 174 -4.15 0.46 -19.83
CA ILE A 174 -5.42 -0.12 -19.45
C ILE A 174 -5.40 -0.32 -17.94
N SER A 175 -6.47 0.05 -17.27
CA SER A 175 -6.62 -0.14 -15.83
C SER A 175 -8.06 -0.40 -15.45
N PHE A 176 -8.28 -0.99 -14.30
CA PHE A 176 -9.60 -1.01 -13.69
C PHE A 176 -9.90 0.32 -12.97
N ASN A 177 -11.19 0.64 -12.81
CA ASN A 177 -11.58 1.65 -11.83
C ASN A 177 -11.30 1.11 -10.40
N SER A 178 -11.28 1.99 -9.40
CA SER A 178 -10.87 1.63 -8.05
C SER A 178 -11.69 0.50 -7.41
N VAL A 179 -12.98 0.44 -7.69
CA VAL A 179 -13.89 -0.58 -7.15
C VAL A 179 -13.61 -1.94 -7.80
N ALA A 180 -13.50 -1.96 -9.11
CA ALA A 180 -13.21 -3.18 -9.86
C ALA A 180 -11.81 -3.73 -9.50
N GLU A 181 -10.84 -2.85 -9.30
CA GLU A 181 -9.48 -3.25 -8.90
C GLU A 181 -9.45 -3.84 -7.48
N ASP A 182 -10.23 -3.30 -6.54
CA ASP A 182 -10.38 -3.90 -5.21
C ASP A 182 -11.02 -5.30 -5.28
N ILE A 183 -12.00 -5.49 -6.15
CA ILE A 183 -12.61 -6.80 -6.39
C ILE A 183 -11.60 -7.76 -7.02
N PHE A 184 -10.80 -7.29 -7.97
CA PHE A 184 -9.73 -8.07 -8.59
C PHE A 184 -8.75 -8.63 -7.55
N PHE A 185 -8.18 -7.78 -6.71
CA PHE A 185 -7.26 -8.24 -5.67
C PHE A 185 -7.93 -9.19 -4.67
N LYS A 186 -9.16 -8.90 -4.26
CA LYS A 186 -9.90 -9.80 -3.37
C LYS A 186 -10.18 -11.15 -3.99
N ALA A 187 -10.39 -11.25 -5.30
CA ALA A 187 -10.57 -12.52 -5.98
C ALA A 187 -9.32 -13.43 -5.89
N LEU A 188 -8.13 -12.81 -5.81
CA LEU A 188 -6.86 -13.52 -5.66
C LEU A 188 -6.54 -13.91 -4.20
N LEU A 189 -7.21 -13.32 -3.21
CA LEU A 189 -6.97 -13.65 -1.80
C LEU A 189 -7.83 -14.83 -1.35
N PRO A 190 -7.46 -15.54 -0.27
CA PRO A 190 -8.25 -16.66 0.23
C PRO A 190 -9.71 -16.29 0.50
N GLN A 191 -10.65 -16.98 -0.14
CA GLN A 191 -12.09 -16.71 -0.09
C GLN A 191 -12.70 -17.24 1.22
N LYS A 192 -12.49 -16.53 2.33
CA LYS A 192 -13.00 -16.93 3.63
C LYS A 192 -13.75 -15.78 4.29
N ARG A 193 -15.02 -16.01 4.62
CA ARG A 193 -15.79 -15.04 5.43
C ARG A 193 -15.22 -14.96 6.84
N ILE A 194 -14.79 -13.77 7.23
CA ILE A 194 -14.15 -13.52 8.51
C ILE A 194 -15.11 -12.71 9.38
N SER A 195 -15.78 -13.37 10.31
CA SER A 195 -16.66 -12.71 11.30
C SER A 195 -15.96 -12.44 12.64
N LYS A 196 -14.83 -13.12 12.88
CA LYS A 196 -14.02 -13.01 14.09
C LYS A 196 -12.55 -13.16 13.79
N ALA A 197 -11.73 -12.47 14.59
CA ALA A 197 -10.27 -12.56 14.54
C ALA A 197 -9.69 -12.46 15.94
N CYS A 198 -8.42 -12.83 16.13
CA CYS A 198 -7.70 -12.62 17.38
C CYS A 198 -6.33 -11.98 17.13
N ARG A 199 -5.83 -11.27 18.14
CA ARG A 199 -4.52 -10.63 18.10
C ARG A 199 -3.77 -10.83 19.40
N TYR A 200 -2.53 -11.27 19.29
CA TYR A 200 -1.61 -11.37 20.41
C TYR A 200 -0.84 -10.07 20.58
N THR A 201 -0.74 -9.60 21.82
CA THR A 201 -0.05 -8.35 22.14
C THR A 201 0.35 -8.30 23.62
N SER A 202 0.93 -7.19 24.06
CA SER A 202 1.35 -7.00 25.46
C SER A 202 0.17 -6.74 26.40
N LEU A 203 0.34 -7.03 27.68
CA LEU A 203 -0.60 -6.59 28.72
C LEU A 203 -0.76 -5.07 28.77
N GLN A 204 0.32 -4.33 28.46
CA GLN A 204 0.27 -2.88 28.36
C GLN A 204 -0.73 -2.41 27.29
N SER A 205 -0.81 -3.13 26.17
CA SER A 205 -1.79 -2.81 25.13
C SER A 205 -3.24 -2.98 25.60
N LEU A 206 -3.53 -4.03 26.39
CA LEU A 206 -4.85 -4.20 27.02
C LEU A 206 -5.12 -3.09 28.03
N PHE A 207 -4.14 -2.75 28.86
CA PHE A 207 -4.27 -1.67 29.85
C PHE A 207 -4.62 -0.34 29.16
N LEU A 208 -3.90 0.03 28.09
CA LEU A 208 -4.14 1.26 27.35
C LEU A 208 -5.49 1.23 26.63
N LEU A 209 -5.88 0.10 26.04
CA LEU A 209 -7.20 -0.07 25.43
C LEU A 209 -8.33 0.20 26.42
N LEU A 210 -8.24 -0.33 27.64
CA LEU A 210 -9.26 -0.13 28.68
C LEU A 210 -9.20 1.29 29.26
N LYS A 211 -8.00 1.86 29.46
CA LYS A 211 -7.80 3.17 30.07
C LYS A 211 -8.23 4.30 29.13
N ASP A 212 -7.73 4.26 27.89
CA ASP A 212 -7.84 5.37 26.95
C ASP A 212 -9.02 5.21 26.00
N LYS A 213 -9.68 4.05 26.00
CA LYS A 213 -10.81 3.67 25.12
C LYS A 213 -10.50 3.87 23.64
N LYS A 214 -9.29 3.51 23.22
CA LYS A 214 -8.83 3.70 21.85
C LYS A 214 -8.25 2.41 21.28
N HIS A 215 -8.66 2.08 20.06
CA HIS A 215 -7.94 1.11 19.24
C HIS A 215 -6.71 1.80 18.64
N CYS A 216 -5.62 1.06 18.56
CA CYS A 216 -4.36 1.56 18.03
C CYS A 216 -3.93 0.75 16.82
N MET A 217 -3.59 1.43 15.72
CA MET A 217 -2.90 0.85 14.57
C MET A 217 -1.53 1.48 14.39
N CYS A 218 -0.55 0.68 14.01
CA CYS A 218 0.81 1.13 13.75
C CYS A 218 1.00 1.46 12.27
N SER A 219 1.77 2.49 11.95
CA SER A 219 2.15 2.75 10.55
C SER A 219 2.98 1.58 9.99
N LEU A 220 3.02 1.43 8.68
CA LEU A 220 3.82 0.39 8.02
C LEU A 220 5.32 0.50 8.35
N THR A 221 5.79 1.68 8.73
CA THR A 221 7.18 1.90 9.17
C THR A 221 7.54 1.18 10.48
N CYS A 222 6.51 0.74 11.24
CA CYS A 222 6.69 -0.01 12.49
C CYS A 222 6.85 -1.52 12.30
N MET A 223 6.72 -2.03 11.09
CA MET A 223 6.79 -3.48 10.87
C MET A 223 8.18 -3.99 11.25
N ASN A 224 8.20 -5.06 12.06
CA ASN A 224 9.45 -5.65 12.57
C ASN A 224 10.30 -6.24 11.44
N ASP A 225 9.65 -6.75 10.40
CA ASP A 225 10.29 -7.29 9.21
C ASP A 225 10.12 -6.31 8.03
N LYS A 226 11.21 -5.63 7.70
CA LYS A 226 11.26 -4.75 6.52
C LYS A 226 11.06 -5.52 5.21
N GLY A 227 11.40 -6.81 5.19
CA GLY A 227 11.17 -7.69 4.06
C GLY A 227 9.69 -7.86 3.73
N GLU A 228 8.80 -7.81 4.73
CA GLU A 228 7.35 -7.93 4.49
C GLU A 228 6.77 -6.78 3.65
N THR A 229 7.27 -5.56 3.80
CA THR A 229 6.78 -4.41 3.04
C THR A 229 7.21 -4.44 1.57
N SER A 230 8.31 -5.13 1.26
CA SER A 230 8.89 -5.25 -0.08
C SER A 230 8.68 -6.62 -0.72
N TYR A 231 8.15 -7.61 0.01
CA TYR A 231 8.02 -8.99 -0.46
C TYR A 231 7.32 -9.09 -1.82
N ALA A 232 6.13 -8.53 -1.91
CA ALA A 232 5.35 -8.56 -3.14
C ALA A 232 5.98 -7.71 -4.26
N ASP A 233 6.55 -6.55 -3.92
CA ASP A 233 7.26 -5.70 -4.90
C ASP A 233 8.46 -6.42 -5.51
N ASN A 234 9.23 -7.17 -4.71
CA ASN A 234 10.36 -7.96 -5.20
C ASN A 234 9.90 -9.07 -6.16
N TYR A 235 8.75 -9.67 -5.90
CA TYR A 235 8.19 -10.74 -6.72
C TYR A 235 7.76 -10.26 -8.11
N VAL A 236 7.15 -9.08 -8.18
CA VAL A 236 6.69 -8.47 -9.45
C VAL A 236 7.76 -7.63 -10.15
N GLY A 237 9.03 -7.83 -9.81
CA GLY A 237 10.16 -7.18 -10.49
C GLY A 237 10.31 -5.68 -10.20
N ASN A 238 9.58 -5.14 -9.23
CA ASN A 238 9.68 -3.74 -8.80
C ASN A 238 10.71 -3.52 -7.71
N GLY A 239 11.76 -4.33 -7.70
CA GLY A 239 12.75 -4.42 -6.66
C GLY A 239 13.28 -3.10 -6.13
N ALA A 240 13.45 -3.10 -4.81
CA ALA A 240 14.26 -2.22 -4.00
C ALA A 240 14.25 -0.75 -4.40
N TYR A 241 13.12 -0.07 -4.14
CA TYR A 241 13.16 1.37 -3.97
C TYR A 241 14.07 1.66 -2.78
N ALA A 242 15.13 2.41 -3.02
CA ALA A 242 15.80 3.08 -1.91
C ALA A 242 14.72 3.84 -1.13
N GLU A 243 14.66 3.64 0.20
CA GLU A 243 13.74 4.38 1.07
C GLU A 243 13.99 5.87 0.83
N ASN A 244 13.14 6.50 0.02
CA ASN A 244 13.15 7.94 -0.13
C ASN A 244 12.11 8.56 0.82
N TYR A 245 12.21 9.86 1.03
CA TYR A 245 11.31 10.58 1.93
C TYR A 245 9.82 10.38 1.59
N GLN A 246 9.50 10.25 0.31
CA GLN A 246 8.13 10.09 -0.18
C GLN A 246 7.55 8.72 0.18
N ILE A 247 8.33 7.65 0.04
CA ILE A 247 7.94 6.29 0.48
C ILE A 247 7.74 6.26 2.00
N LEU A 248 8.60 6.94 2.75
CA LEU A 248 8.42 7.08 4.21
C LEU A 248 7.13 7.81 4.55
N GLU A 249 6.76 8.86 3.81
CA GLU A 249 5.52 9.60 4.04
C GLU A 249 4.29 8.74 3.74
N GLU A 250 4.27 8.02 2.62
CA GLU A 250 3.21 7.08 2.27
C GLU A 250 3.05 5.97 3.31
N ASN A 251 4.15 5.34 3.72
CA ASN A 251 4.14 4.29 4.74
C ASN A 251 3.70 4.81 6.11
N ASN A 252 3.95 6.08 6.42
CA ASN A 252 3.46 6.74 7.63
C ASN A 252 1.97 7.11 7.57
N ASN A 253 1.34 7.09 6.40
CA ASN A 253 -0.09 7.31 6.21
C ASN A 253 -0.89 6.01 6.01
N CYS A 254 -0.20 4.86 5.89
CA CYS A 254 -0.79 3.53 5.89
C CYS A 254 -0.56 2.86 7.24
N TYR A 255 -1.63 2.40 7.88
CA TYR A 255 -1.60 1.79 9.20
C TYR A 255 -2.10 0.36 9.12
N ILE A 256 -1.45 -0.54 9.84
CA ILE A 256 -1.72 -1.97 9.82
C ILE A 256 -2.04 -2.51 11.21
N LEU A 257 -2.96 -3.44 11.26
CA LEU A 257 -3.26 -4.29 12.40
C LEU A 257 -3.25 -5.74 11.93
N SER A 258 -2.23 -6.48 12.31
CA SER A 258 -2.14 -7.91 12.06
C SER A 258 -2.90 -8.68 13.11
N CYS A 259 -3.80 -9.54 12.66
CA CYS A 259 -4.60 -10.46 13.45
C CYS A 259 -4.35 -11.89 12.96
N CYS A 260 -4.81 -12.86 13.72
CA CYS A 260 -4.87 -14.26 13.32
C CYS A 260 -6.33 -14.69 13.19
N ALA A 261 -6.58 -15.79 12.48
CA ALA A 261 -7.90 -16.41 12.47
C ALA A 261 -8.36 -16.76 13.91
N ASP A 262 -9.66 -16.70 14.18
CA ASP A 262 -10.23 -16.98 15.53
C ASP A 262 -9.90 -18.42 16.00
N SER A 263 -9.63 -19.36 15.08
CA SER A 263 -9.13 -20.71 15.38
C SER A 263 -7.76 -20.74 16.05
N LYS A 264 -7.00 -19.67 15.96
CA LYS A 264 -5.67 -19.49 16.58
C LYS A 264 -5.75 -18.80 17.94
N GLN A 265 -6.95 -18.63 18.52
CA GLN A 265 -7.08 -18.13 19.89
C GLN A 265 -6.49 -19.13 20.89
N ASP A 266 -5.75 -18.64 21.86
CA ASP A 266 -5.09 -19.45 22.89
C ASP A 266 -4.13 -20.54 22.32
N ASP A 267 -3.47 -20.24 21.20
CA ASP A 267 -2.52 -21.11 20.50
C ASP A 267 -1.11 -20.96 21.08
N LEU A 268 -0.44 -22.06 21.39
CA LEU A 268 0.87 -22.05 22.02
C LEU A 268 1.96 -21.39 21.17
N THR A 269 1.94 -21.64 19.86
CA THR A 269 2.91 -21.05 18.92
C THR A 269 2.72 -19.54 18.84
N MET A 270 1.48 -19.10 18.74
CA MET A 270 1.15 -17.67 18.71
C MET A 270 1.50 -16.95 19.99
N TRP A 271 1.33 -17.61 21.15
CA TRP A 271 1.76 -17.08 22.43
C TRP A 271 3.28 -16.83 22.48
N ARG A 272 4.07 -17.78 21.98
CA ARG A 272 5.54 -17.66 21.93
C ARG A 272 5.99 -16.55 20.99
N LEU A 273 5.42 -16.49 19.80
CA LEU A 273 5.87 -15.55 18.77
C LEU A 273 5.41 -14.11 19.05
N TYR A 274 4.13 -13.95 19.43
CA TYR A 274 3.48 -12.63 19.44
C TYR A 274 2.90 -12.21 20.80
N GLY A 275 2.78 -13.14 21.74
CA GLY A 275 2.21 -12.91 23.06
C GLY A 275 3.21 -12.51 24.13
N CYS A 276 4.34 -11.87 23.80
CA CYS A 276 5.39 -11.52 24.76
C CYS A 276 5.87 -12.73 25.58
N ASP A 277 6.24 -13.81 24.90
CA ASP A 277 6.59 -15.09 25.53
C ASP A 277 5.47 -15.58 26.48
N ALA A 278 4.26 -15.52 26.00
CA ALA A 278 3.03 -15.90 26.69
C ALA A 278 2.74 -15.12 28.00
N LYS A 279 3.38 -13.97 28.21
CA LYS A 279 3.10 -13.04 29.32
C LYS A 279 2.06 -11.97 28.95
N GLY A 280 1.69 -11.89 27.67
CA GLY A 280 0.81 -10.87 27.13
C GLY A 280 -0.69 -11.24 27.18
N VAL A 281 -1.42 -10.78 26.17
CA VAL A 281 -2.85 -10.97 26.02
C VAL A 281 -3.21 -11.34 24.58
N CYS A 282 -4.20 -12.20 24.39
CA CYS A 282 -4.87 -12.44 23.13
C CYS A 282 -6.22 -11.69 23.12
N LEU A 283 -6.30 -10.60 22.36
CA LEU A 283 -7.53 -9.84 22.15
C LEU A 283 -8.39 -10.54 21.09
N ARG A 284 -9.68 -10.72 21.33
CA ARG A 284 -10.60 -11.35 20.40
C ARG A 284 -11.57 -10.32 19.86
N TYR A 285 -11.68 -10.27 18.54
CA TYR A 285 -12.47 -9.27 17.82
C TYR A 285 -13.67 -9.89 17.11
N LYS A 286 -14.77 -9.14 17.09
CA LYS A 286 -15.85 -9.29 16.10
C LYS A 286 -15.67 -8.26 15.00
N VAL A 287 -15.91 -8.68 13.77
CA VAL A 287 -15.82 -7.82 12.59
C VAL A 287 -17.15 -7.11 12.38
N ASN A 288 -17.10 -5.79 12.21
CA ASN A 288 -18.23 -5.01 11.74
C ASN A 288 -18.16 -4.92 10.20
N GLU A 289 -18.87 -5.81 9.52
CA GLU A 289 -18.86 -5.94 8.07
C GLU A 289 -19.27 -4.64 7.34
N LYS A 290 -20.01 -3.74 7.99
CA LYS A 290 -20.44 -2.46 7.40
C LYS A 290 -19.29 -1.44 7.30
N LEU A 291 -18.26 -1.59 8.10
CA LEU A 291 -17.11 -0.69 8.16
C LEU A 291 -15.88 -1.26 7.44
N VAL A 292 -15.94 -2.53 7.04
CA VAL A 292 -14.91 -3.18 6.26
C VAL A 292 -15.12 -2.89 4.79
N ASP A 293 -14.03 -2.82 4.03
CA ASP A 293 -14.06 -2.63 2.58
C ASP A 293 -14.70 -1.32 2.11
N ASN A 294 -14.56 -0.30 2.93
CA ASN A 294 -14.81 1.07 2.51
C ASN A 294 -13.54 1.67 1.88
N LYS A 295 -13.59 2.93 1.48
CA LYS A 295 -12.44 3.62 0.85
C LYS A 295 -11.18 3.71 1.71
N SER A 296 -11.29 3.47 3.02
CA SER A 296 -10.22 3.69 4.00
C SER A 296 -9.76 2.42 4.71
N PHE A 297 -10.65 1.44 4.93
CA PHE A 297 -10.33 0.19 5.61
C PHE A 297 -10.38 -0.99 4.65
N PHE A 298 -9.31 -1.80 4.65
CA PHE A 298 -9.19 -3.03 3.87
C PHE A 298 -8.92 -4.17 4.83
N PHE A 299 -9.77 -5.19 4.80
CA PHE A 299 -9.69 -6.32 5.71
C PHE A 299 -9.79 -7.63 4.95
N ALA A 300 -8.72 -8.40 4.97
CA ALA A 300 -8.65 -9.67 4.24
C ALA A 300 -7.65 -10.64 4.89
N PRO A 301 -7.79 -11.96 4.64
CA PRO A 301 -6.75 -12.90 4.96
C PRO A 301 -5.53 -12.65 4.07
N VAL A 302 -4.35 -12.98 4.60
CA VAL A 302 -3.10 -12.93 3.83
C VAL A 302 -3.02 -14.13 2.93
N SER A 303 -2.64 -13.92 1.64
CA SER A 303 -2.25 -14.99 0.75
C SER A 303 -0.77 -15.33 0.96
N TYR A 304 -0.51 -16.61 1.10
CA TYR A 304 0.83 -17.18 1.19
C TYR A 304 1.15 -17.93 -0.09
N GLY A 305 2.40 -17.93 -0.50
CA GLY A 305 2.82 -18.74 -1.64
C GLY A 305 2.44 -20.22 -1.49
N SER A 306 2.33 -20.94 -2.59
CA SER A 306 2.11 -22.40 -2.59
C SER A 306 3.34 -23.18 -2.10
N SER A 307 4.53 -22.58 -2.21
CA SER A 307 5.81 -23.05 -1.70
C SER A 307 6.75 -21.87 -1.40
N GLU A 308 7.95 -22.15 -0.86
CA GLU A 308 8.97 -21.11 -0.62
C GLU A 308 9.41 -20.39 -1.90
N LYS A 309 9.24 -21.01 -3.06
CA LYS A 309 9.69 -20.50 -4.37
C LYS A 309 8.56 -20.04 -5.28
N GLU A 310 7.32 -20.32 -4.92
CA GLU A 310 6.18 -20.13 -5.81
C GLU A 310 5.06 -19.38 -5.10
N HIS A 311 4.61 -18.30 -5.68
CA HIS A 311 3.45 -17.53 -5.24
C HIS A 311 2.58 -17.22 -6.47
N LEU A 312 1.61 -18.08 -6.74
CA LEU A 312 0.84 -18.08 -7.99
C LEU A 312 0.07 -16.78 -8.22
N GLU A 313 -0.48 -16.19 -7.17
CA GLU A 313 -1.22 -14.92 -7.27
C GLU A 313 -0.29 -13.77 -7.65
N LEU A 314 0.94 -13.73 -7.10
CA LEU A 314 1.94 -12.73 -7.47
C LEU A 314 2.50 -12.98 -8.86
N GLU A 315 2.63 -14.24 -9.29
CA GLU A 315 2.99 -14.61 -10.65
C GLU A 315 1.95 -14.10 -11.65
N PHE A 316 0.67 -14.30 -11.37
CA PHE A 316 -0.41 -13.77 -12.22
C PHE A 316 -0.36 -12.24 -12.30
N ILE A 317 -0.21 -11.55 -11.17
CA ILE A 317 -0.06 -10.08 -11.13
C ILE A 317 1.14 -9.64 -11.96
N ASN A 318 2.29 -10.33 -11.83
CA ASN A 318 3.49 -10.04 -12.62
C ASN A 318 3.24 -10.24 -14.11
N ASN A 319 2.55 -11.31 -14.51
CA ASN A 319 2.19 -11.58 -15.90
C ASN A 319 1.30 -10.47 -16.48
N ILE A 320 0.30 -9.99 -15.72
CA ILE A 320 -0.55 -8.86 -16.13
C ILE A 320 0.27 -7.58 -16.29
N LEU A 321 1.16 -7.26 -15.35
CA LEU A 321 1.99 -6.05 -15.41
C LEU A 321 3.02 -6.09 -16.55
N ASN A 322 3.44 -7.27 -16.97
CA ASN A 322 4.33 -7.48 -18.11
C ASN A 322 3.57 -7.67 -19.44
N TRP A 323 2.24 -7.80 -19.41
CA TRP A 323 1.45 -7.95 -20.61
C TRP A 323 1.50 -6.69 -21.48
N THR A 324 1.74 -6.90 -22.76
CA THR A 324 1.77 -5.82 -23.76
C THR A 324 1.13 -6.27 -25.05
N LYS A 325 0.28 -5.45 -25.64
CA LYS A 325 -0.31 -5.67 -26.97
C LYS A 325 -0.53 -4.36 -27.71
N ASN A 326 0.00 -4.22 -28.91
CA ASN A 326 -0.17 -3.04 -29.77
C ASN A 326 0.14 -1.70 -29.06
N GLY A 327 1.15 -1.71 -28.17
CA GLY A 327 1.50 -0.53 -27.35
C GLY A 327 0.67 -0.33 -26.10
N TRP A 328 -0.35 -1.15 -25.88
CA TRP A 328 -1.13 -1.17 -24.64
C TRP A 328 -0.41 -1.97 -23.55
N ARG A 329 -0.58 -1.53 -22.30
CA ARG A 329 -0.08 -2.20 -21.08
C ARG A 329 -1.11 -2.12 -19.98
N PHE A 330 -1.10 -3.07 -19.08
CA PHE A 330 -1.98 -3.06 -17.91
C PHE A 330 -1.34 -2.30 -16.75
N LYS A 331 -2.17 -1.55 -16.01
CA LYS A 331 -1.76 -0.76 -14.85
C LYS A 331 -2.65 -1.11 -13.65
N LEU A 332 -2.04 -1.35 -12.49
CA LEU A 332 -2.71 -1.62 -11.22
C LEU A 332 -2.51 -0.43 -10.26
N ASN A 333 -3.51 0.46 -10.21
CA ASN A 333 -3.42 1.72 -9.45
C ASN A 333 -3.46 1.53 -7.92
N ARG A 334 -4.00 0.41 -7.46
CA ARG A 334 -4.18 0.11 -6.03
C ARG A 334 -3.20 -0.94 -5.50
N TRP A 335 -2.17 -1.28 -6.27
CA TRP A 335 -1.11 -2.19 -5.86
C TRP A 335 -0.46 -1.78 -4.54
N HIS A 336 -0.23 -0.50 -4.32
CA HIS A 336 0.35 0.06 -3.09
C HIS A 336 -0.43 -0.29 -1.81
N ILE A 337 -1.73 -0.64 -1.93
CA ILE A 337 -2.59 -1.10 -0.83
C ILE A 337 -2.53 -2.62 -0.74
N TRP A 338 -2.81 -3.30 -1.85
CA TRP A 338 -3.06 -4.73 -1.86
C TRP A 338 -1.80 -5.59 -1.74
N LYS A 339 -0.63 -5.07 -2.12
CA LYS A 339 0.65 -5.74 -1.94
C LYS A 339 0.92 -6.19 -0.49
N HIS A 340 0.31 -5.52 0.49
CA HIS A 340 0.48 -5.84 1.90
C HIS A 340 -0.36 -7.06 2.35
N PHE A 341 -1.14 -7.68 1.46
CA PHE A 341 -1.90 -8.89 1.73
C PHE A 341 -1.23 -10.16 1.16
N PHE A 342 0.02 -10.06 0.72
CA PHE A 342 0.83 -11.18 0.25
C PHE A 342 2.04 -11.37 1.16
N LYS A 343 2.35 -12.61 1.51
CA LYS A 343 3.44 -12.95 2.42
C LYS A 343 4.11 -14.26 1.99
N SER A 344 5.37 -14.45 2.39
CA SER A 344 6.10 -15.68 2.11
C SER A 344 5.42 -16.90 2.76
N TYR A 345 5.47 -18.03 2.05
CA TYR A 345 5.00 -19.34 2.50
C TYR A 345 5.56 -19.75 3.87
N LEU A 346 6.76 -19.32 4.22
CA LEU A 346 7.39 -19.59 5.51
C LEU A 346 6.55 -19.16 6.72
N PHE A 347 5.66 -18.21 6.54
CA PHE A 347 4.80 -17.65 7.59
C PHE A 347 3.36 -18.17 7.57
N LYS A 348 3.05 -19.19 6.76
CA LYS A 348 1.68 -19.69 6.57
C LYS A 348 0.99 -20.13 7.87
N ASP A 349 1.76 -20.63 8.85
CA ASP A 349 1.24 -21.12 10.12
C ASP A 349 0.65 -20.00 11.00
N GLU A 350 0.97 -18.75 10.70
CA GLU A 350 0.37 -17.60 11.38
C GLU A 350 -1.13 -17.45 11.07
N ASN A 351 -1.57 -17.93 9.89
CA ASN A 351 -2.95 -17.79 9.42
C ASN A 351 -3.45 -16.35 9.61
N GLU A 352 -2.64 -15.41 9.10
CA GLU A 352 -2.78 -13.98 9.35
C GLU A 352 -3.96 -13.39 8.60
N ILE A 353 -4.62 -12.45 9.25
CA ILE A 353 -5.65 -11.59 8.68
C ILE A 353 -5.22 -10.16 8.93
N ARG A 354 -5.21 -9.33 7.92
CA ARG A 354 -4.77 -7.94 8.03
C ARG A 354 -5.94 -6.97 7.95
N LEU A 355 -5.93 -5.99 8.83
CA LEU A 355 -6.68 -4.76 8.67
C LEU A 355 -5.68 -3.67 8.29
N LEU A 356 -5.83 -3.12 7.09
CA LEU A 356 -5.08 -1.96 6.62
C LEU A 356 -5.99 -0.74 6.65
N TYR A 357 -5.50 0.37 7.18
CA TYR A 357 -6.15 1.67 7.12
C TYR A 357 -5.29 2.63 6.31
N VAL A 358 -5.86 3.19 5.26
CA VAL A 358 -5.23 4.23 4.44
C VAL A 358 -5.86 5.57 4.81
N HIS A 359 -5.04 6.47 5.35
CA HIS A 359 -5.53 7.76 5.77
C HIS A 359 -5.73 8.70 4.57
N ASN A 360 -6.97 9.13 4.37
CA ASN A 360 -7.39 10.00 3.26
C ASN A 360 -8.02 11.32 3.72
N ASN A 361 -7.83 11.72 4.99
CA ASN A 361 -8.43 12.89 5.63
C ASN A 361 -9.97 12.90 5.75
N ASP A 362 -10.66 11.84 5.35
CA ASP A 362 -12.12 11.75 5.43
C ASP A 362 -12.62 11.49 6.87
N ILE A 363 -11.74 10.98 7.74
CA ILE A 363 -12.04 10.67 9.13
C ILE A 363 -11.04 11.43 10.02
N GLU A 364 -11.56 12.25 10.92
CA GLU A 364 -10.74 12.92 11.93
C GLU A 364 -10.23 11.88 12.94
N ILE A 365 -8.93 11.61 12.92
CA ILE A 365 -8.27 10.60 13.73
C ILE A 365 -7.08 11.21 14.44
N GLU A 366 -6.95 10.86 15.71
CA GLU A 366 -5.78 11.22 16.49
C GLU A 366 -4.55 10.43 16.03
N LYS A 367 -3.46 11.13 15.76
CA LYS A 367 -2.17 10.55 15.40
C LYS A 367 -1.13 10.99 16.41
N CYS A 368 -0.29 10.06 16.84
CA CYS A 368 0.81 10.36 17.74
C CYS A 368 2.09 9.61 17.30
N TRP A 369 3.22 10.13 17.77
CA TRP A 369 4.50 9.44 17.63
C TRP A 369 4.81 8.67 18.90
N ILE A 370 5.35 7.48 18.75
CA ILE A 370 5.90 6.68 19.83
C ILE A 370 7.32 6.26 19.49
N MET A 371 8.11 6.01 20.54
CA MET A 371 9.34 5.23 20.41
C MET A 371 9.04 3.80 20.83
N ASP A 372 9.13 2.86 19.89
CA ASP A 372 9.11 1.44 20.24
C ASP A 372 10.41 1.12 20.95
N SER A 373 10.34 0.97 22.28
CA SER A 373 11.49 0.67 23.11
C SER A 373 12.11 -0.70 22.81
N LYS A 374 11.34 -1.65 22.26
CA LYS A 374 11.79 -2.99 21.94
C LYS A 374 12.67 -3.00 20.69
N ASN A 375 12.30 -2.22 19.67
CA ASN A 375 12.98 -2.17 18.39
C ASN A 375 13.75 -0.87 18.14
N SER A 376 13.69 0.08 19.08
CA SER A 376 14.34 1.41 18.98
C SER A 376 13.94 2.18 17.71
N ILE A 377 12.69 2.03 17.29
CA ILE A 377 12.14 2.67 16.07
C ILE A 377 11.12 3.73 16.47
N ALA A 378 11.28 4.93 15.93
CA ALA A 378 10.24 5.95 16.00
C ALA A 378 9.10 5.59 15.03
N SER A 379 7.88 5.50 15.56
CA SER A 379 6.74 5.01 14.82
C SER A 379 5.54 5.90 15.01
N ARG A 380 4.73 6.02 13.95
CA ARG A 380 3.47 6.75 13.98
C ARG A 380 2.33 5.82 14.30
N LEU A 381 1.49 6.22 15.25
CA LEU A 381 0.25 5.54 15.61
C LEU A 381 -0.96 6.30 15.12
N CYS A 382 -1.99 5.55 14.80
CA CYS A 382 -3.33 6.03 14.53
C CYS A 382 -4.26 5.49 15.62
N LEU A 383 -5.01 6.37 16.28
CA LEU A 383 -5.85 6.05 17.43
C LEU A 383 -7.32 6.26 17.08
N PHE A 384 -8.13 5.20 17.25
CA PHE A 384 -9.57 5.19 16.95
C PHE A 384 -10.35 5.08 18.25
N ASP A 385 -11.18 6.07 18.50
CA ASP A 385 -12.06 6.12 19.67
C ASP A 385 -13.12 5.00 19.59
N ILE A 386 -13.23 4.19 20.63
CA ILE A 386 -14.17 3.07 20.70
C ILE A 386 -15.62 3.59 20.71
N ASP A 387 -15.86 4.72 21.34
CA ASP A 387 -17.20 5.28 21.50
C ASP A 387 -17.74 5.88 20.17
N LYS A 388 -16.85 6.18 19.19
CA LYS A 388 -17.26 6.72 17.88
C LYS A 388 -17.74 5.67 16.87
N ASP A 389 -17.59 4.39 17.17
CA ASP A 389 -18.00 3.26 16.30
C ASP A 389 -17.51 3.33 14.84
N ILE A 390 -16.31 3.88 14.65
CA ILE A 390 -15.66 4.06 13.32
C ILE A 390 -14.66 2.95 13.01
N PHE A 391 -14.26 2.16 14.01
CA PHE A 391 -13.26 1.11 13.85
C PHE A 391 -13.92 -0.24 13.54
N PRO A 392 -13.47 -0.96 12.47
CA PRO A 392 -14.18 -2.16 12.01
C PRO A 392 -14.06 -3.39 12.92
N LEU A 393 -13.17 -3.38 13.90
CA LEU A 393 -12.95 -4.51 14.81
C LEU A 393 -13.35 -4.13 16.24
N LYS A 394 -14.32 -4.85 16.81
CA LYS A 394 -14.77 -4.66 18.19
C LYS A 394 -14.24 -5.77 19.09
N VAL A 395 -13.49 -5.41 20.12
CA VAL A 395 -13.05 -6.38 21.13
C VAL A 395 -14.27 -6.90 21.89
N TYR A 396 -14.43 -8.22 21.92
CA TYR A 396 -15.52 -8.86 22.66
C TYR A 396 -15.05 -9.75 23.81
N SER A 397 -13.75 -10.10 23.84
CA SER A 397 -13.13 -10.90 24.91
C SER A 397 -11.61 -10.74 24.83
N ALA A 398 -10.93 -11.01 25.96
CA ALA A 398 -9.48 -11.08 26.02
C ALA A 398 -9.03 -12.30 26.84
N ILE A 399 -7.91 -12.92 26.45
CA ILE A 399 -7.33 -14.06 27.15
C ILE A 399 -5.94 -13.64 27.63
N ILE A 400 -5.68 -13.75 28.95
CA ILE A 400 -4.35 -13.46 29.54
C ILE A 400 -3.47 -14.69 29.40
N GLY A 401 -2.25 -14.50 28.93
CA GLY A 401 -1.30 -15.54 28.57
C GLY A 401 -0.94 -16.48 29.72
N PRO A 402 -0.58 -17.74 29.40
CA PRO A 402 -0.34 -18.78 30.41
C PRO A 402 0.92 -18.53 31.25
N ASN A 403 1.89 -17.75 30.76
CA ASN A 403 3.13 -17.42 31.47
C ASN A 403 3.06 -16.03 32.13
N CYS A 404 1.86 -15.46 32.25
CA CYS A 404 1.68 -14.17 32.88
C CYS A 404 1.90 -14.27 34.39
N ASN A 405 2.79 -13.46 34.94
CA ASN A 405 2.99 -13.37 36.38
C ASN A 405 1.67 -12.97 37.06
N GLN A 406 1.29 -13.66 38.11
CA GLN A 406 0.06 -13.43 38.87
C GLN A 406 -1.18 -13.37 37.95
N GLN A 407 -1.31 -14.32 37.03
CA GLN A 407 -2.38 -14.38 36.02
C GLN A 407 -3.78 -14.16 36.61
N ALA A 408 -4.12 -14.87 37.70
CA ALA A 408 -5.44 -14.75 38.34
C ALA A 408 -5.70 -13.34 38.88
N SER A 409 -4.71 -12.70 39.49
CA SER A 409 -4.81 -11.32 39.96
C SER A 409 -5.02 -10.34 38.81
N ASN A 410 -4.26 -10.50 37.72
CA ASN A 410 -4.42 -9.66 36.53
C ASN A 410 -5.80 -9.84 35.88
N VAL A 411 -6.32 -11.06 35.77
CA VAL A 411 -7.68 -11.32 35.28
C VAL A 411 -8.70 -10.56 36.12
N ALA A 412 -8.61 -10.65 37.46
CA ALA A 412 -9.55 -9.95 38.35
C ALA A 412 -9.45 -8.41 38.21
N GLN A 413 -8.24 -7.86 38.18
CA GLN A 413 -8.03 -6.41 38.09
C GLN A 413 -8.49 -5.84 36.72
N PHE A 414 -8.18 -6.52 35.63
CA PHE A 414 -8.63 -6.06 34.32
C PHE A 414 -10.14 -6.20 34.13
N ASN A 415 -10.77 -7.25 34.68
CA ASN A 415 -12.24 -7.33 34.70
C ASN A 415 -12.84 -6.19 35.51
N TYR A 416 -12.30 -5.86 36.70
CA TYR A 416 -12.73 -4.73 37.50
C TYR A 416 -12.60 -3.40 36.75
N MET A 417 -11.46 -3.15 36.11
CA MET A 417 -11.23 -1.97 35.26
C MET A 417 -12.22 -1.93 34.11
N ASN A 418 -12.47 -3.06 33.44
CA ASN A 418 -13.42 -3.15 32.34
C ASN A 418 -14.88 -2.87 32.78
N MET A 419 -15.26 -3.30 33.98
CA MET A 419 -16.56 -2.95 34.54
C MET A 419 -16.77 -1.45 34.69
N GLN A 420 -15.71 -0.72 35.09
CA GLN A 420 -15.74 0.74 35.22
C GLN A 420 -15.79 1.43 33.85
N GLN A 421 -14.96 0.96 32.92
CA GLN A 421 -14.76 1.61 31.61
C GLN A 421 -15.75 1.16 30.53
N LYS A 422 -16.35 -0.04 30.67
CA LYS A 422 -17.33 -0.63 29.73
C LYS A 422 -16.83 -0.78 28.30
N VAL A 423 -15.56 -1.09 28.12
CA VAL A 423 -14.91 -1.22 26.80
C VAL A 423 -15.22 -2.56 26.14
N ILE A 424 -15.09 -3.66 26.89
CA ILE A 424 -15.39 -5.00 26.42
C ILE A 424 -16.77 -5.39 26.95
N PRO A 425 -17.72 -5.85 26.10
CA PRO A 425 -19.04 -6.22 26.53
C PRO A 425 -19.01 -7.29 27.63
N PHE A 426 -19.68 -7.01 28.74
CA PHE A 426 -19.78 -7.92 29.86
C PHE A 426 -21.09 -8.74 29.75
N ASN A 427 -20.96 -10.05 29.73
CA ASN A 427 -22.11 -10.93 29.76
C ASN A 427 -22.27 -11.50 31.18
N ARG A 428 -23.47 -11.49 31.73
CA ARG A 428 -23.78 -11.94 33.11
C ARG A 428 -23.21 -13.31 33.47
N TRP A 429 -22.89 -14.15 32.48
CA TRP A 429 -22.46 -15.53 32.66
C TRP A 429 -21.02 -15.80 32.26
N ASN A 430 -20.33 -14.86 31.60
CA ASN A 430 -18.91 -15.02 31.15
C ASN A 430 -18.11 -13.75 31.44
N GLU A 431 -16.98 -13.93 32.09
CA GLU A 431 -16.01 -12.85 32.24
C GLU A 431 -15.52 -12.37 30.86
N ALA A 432 -15.38 -11.06 30.71
CA ALA A 432 -14.88 -10.44 29.47
C ALA A 432 -13.42 -10.77 29.24
N ILE A 433 -12.66 -10.93 30.35
CA ILE A 433 -11.22 -11.21 30.36
C ILE A 433 -11.00 -12.48 31.17
N VAL A 434 -10.38 -13.48 30.54
CA VAL A 434 -10.19 -14.82 31.11
C VAL A 434 -8.72 -15.23 31.08
N ALA A 435 -8.36 -16.23 31.89
CA ALA A 435 -7.05 -16.87 31.84
C ALA A 435 -6.96 -17.82 30.64
N SER A 436 -5.76 -17.99 30.09
CA SER A 436 -5.44 -19.07 29.14
C SER A 436 -5.77 -20.43 29.74
N LYS A 437 -6.20 -21.36 28.87
CA LYS A 437 -6.45 -22.76 29.24
C LYS A 437 -5.20 -23.62 29.16
N ILE A 438 -4.11 -23.10 28.61
CA ILE A 438 -2.82 -23.79 28.53
C ILE A 438 -2.20 -23.85 29.92
N ARG A 439 -1.97 -25.06 30.45
CA ARG A 439 -1.45 -25.26 31.81
C ARG A 439 0.05 -25.54 31.85
N ASP A 440 0.60 -26.13 30.79
CA ASP A 440 1.99 -26.63 30.77
C ASP A 440 2.84 -25.79 29.83
N TYR A 441 2.87 -24.47 30.04
CA TYR A 441 3.77 -23.58 29.34
C TYR A 441 5.19 -23.70 29.97
N ARG A 442 6.16 -24.26 29.24
CA ARG A 442 7.56 -24.39 29.62
C ARG A 442 8.48 -23.73 28.59
#